data_6b747c6ca228214ef41c6e8c8433067e
#
_entry.id   6b747c6ca228214ef41c6e8c8433067e
#
_cell.length_a   1.000
_cell.length_b   1.000
_cell.length_c   1.000
_cell.angle_alpha   90.00
_cell.angle_beta   90.00
_cell.angle_gamma   90.00
#
_symmetry.space_group_name_H-M   'P 1'
#
loop_
_entity.id
_entity.type
_entity.pdbx_description
1 polymer ?
#
loop_
_entity_poly.entity_id
_entity_poly.type
_entity_poly.pdbx_seq_one_letter_code
_entity_poly.pdbx_strand_id
1 'polypeptide(L)'
;MPIRVQNDLPVKEILEQENIFVMDELRAAHQDIRPISIGLLNLMPLKEDTELQILRALSNSPLQVDVTFVRVTSHVSKNTSTSHIYKFYEAFDDIKDKRFDGFIITGAPVEQMPFEDVDYWEELKRIMEWTKTNVVSTLHLCWGAQAGIYYHYGIDKVQLPEKRSGLFWHHVRNRKIPIVRGFDDKFLAPHSRHTEVPQDLLEKDDRITILADSEEAGVYLCMAQDGRQIFVMGHPEYDRMTLDSEYKKDLGKGLNPQIPENYYPNDDPEKKPMLTWRAHCNNLYTNWLNYYVYQVTPYDLYGTPF
;
A
#
# COMPACT_ATOMS: atom_id res chain seq x y z
N MET A 1 4.57 17.75 -9.36
CA MET A 1 5.56 18.31 -8.42
C MET A 1 6.27 17.15 -7.73
N PRO A 2 7.44 17.36 -7.15
CA PRO A 2 8.30 16.25 -6.76
C PRO A 2 7.93 15.64 -5.42
N ILE A 3 8.30 14.38 -5.28
CA ILE A 3 8.34 13.72 -3.98
C ILE A 3 9.59 14.20 -3.22
N ARG A 4 9.44 14.53 -1.93
CA ARG A 4 10.56 14.86 -1.06
C ARG A 4 11.00 13.61 -0.30
N VAL A 5 12.27 13.31 -0.37
CA VAL A 5 12.91 12.21 0.35
C VAL A 5 14.23 12.67 0.97
N GLN A 6 14.74 11.93 1.91
CA GLN A 6 16.07 12.17 2.47
C GLN A 6 17.14 12.08 1.38
N ASN A 7 18.14 12.98 1.44
CA ASN A 7 19.11 13.19 0.35
C ASN A 7 19.90 11.93 -0.04
N ASP A 8 20.18 11.08 0.92
CA ASP A 8 21.01 9.87 0.79
C ASP A 8 20.18 8.56 0.81
N LEU A 9 18.88 8.66 0.57
CA LEU A 9 18.02 7.47 0.41
C LEU A 9 18.42 6.72 -0.88
N PRO A 10 18.81 5.43 -0.81
CA PRO A 10 19.35 4.70 -1.96
C PRO A 10 18.42 4.66 -3.18
N VAL A 11 17.11 4.53 -2.96
CA VAL A 11 16.14 4.46 -4.07
C VAL A 11 15.97 5.79 -4.81
N LYS A 12 16.51 6.91 -4.31
CA LYS A 12 16.47 8.21 -4.97
C LYS A 12 17.12 8.17 -6.34
N GLU A 13 18.31 7.57 -6.46
CA GLU A 13 19.04 7.45 -7.74
C GLU A 13 18.24 6.64 -8.77
N ILE A 14 17.56 5.59 -8.34
CA ILE A 14 16.73 4.76 -9.21
C ILE A 14 15.52 5.55 -9.72
N LEU A 15 14.84 6.30 -8.84
CA LEU A 15 13.72 7.16 -9.23
C LEU A 15 14.15 8.24 -10.25
N GLU A 16 15.33 8.86 -10.06
CA GLU A 16 15.87 9.85 -10.99
C GLU A 16 16.22 9.22 -12.35
N GLN A 17 16.76 8.00 -12.38
CA GLN A 17 17.01 7.25 -13.62
C GLN A 17 15.71 6.91 -14.39
N GLU A 18 14.60 6.77 -13.68
CA GLU A 18 13.27 6.58 -14.26
C GLU A 18 12.58 7.90 -14.68
N ASN A 19 13.31 9.02 -14.70
CA ASN A 19 12.80 10.37 -14.97
C ASN A 19 11.71 10.82 -13.98
N ILE A 20 11.71 10.29 -12.77
CA ILE A 20 10.86 10.75 -11.69
C ILE A 20 11.57 11.89 -10.97
N PHE A 21 10.91 13.04 -10.89
CA PHE A 21 11.49 14.20 -10.25
C PHE A 21 11.44 14.06 -8.73
N VAL A 22 12.60 13.90 -8.10
CA VAL A 22 12.77 13.83 -6.65
C VAL A 22 13.32 15.15 -6.14
N MET A 23 12.76 15.69 -5.07
CA MET A 23 13.22 16.94 -4.46
C MET A 23 14.04 16.62 -3.23
N ASP A 24 15.19 17.28 -3.09
CA ASP A 24 15.95 17.25 -1.86
C ASP A 24 15.42 18.26 -0.82
N GLU A 25 15.88 18.11 0.42
CA GLU A 25 15.42 18.93 1.54
C GLU A 25 15.77 20.42 1.35
N LEU A 26 16.94 20.72 0.76
CA LEU A 26 17.38 22.09 0.53
C LEU A 26 16.49 22.81 -0.47
N ARG A 27 16.15 22.16 -1.57
CA ARG A 27 15.25 22.73 -2.58
C ARG A 27 13.84 22.89 -2.06
N ALA A 28 13.35 21.94 -1.27
CA ALA A 28 12.03 22.02 -0.63
C ALA A 28 11.91 23.21 0.33
N ALA A 29 12.96 23.50 1.09
CA ALA A 29 12.99 24.60 2.05
C ALA A 29 12.88 26.02 1.39
N HIS A 30 13.12 26.12 0.09
CA HIS A 30 13.02 27.37 -0.66
C HIS A 30 11.66 27.58 -1.36
N GLN A 31 10.70 26.68 -1.14
CA GLN A 31 9.35 26.79 -1.70
C GLN A 31 8.35 27.11 -0.60
N ASP A 32 7.56 28.17 -0.79
CA ASP A 32 6.47 28.56 0.12
C ASP A 32 5.21 27.71 -0.15
N ILE A 33 5.35 26.39 -0.01
CA ILE A 33 4.29 25.39 -0.21
C ILE A 33 4.32 24.44 0.98
N ARG A 34 3.18 24.21 1.62
CA ARG A 34 3.05 23.12 2.59
C ARG A 34 3.00 21.78 1.86
N PRO A 35 4.01 20.92 1.99
CA PRO A 35 3.94 19.57 1.42
C PRO A 35 2.85 18.75 2.11
N ILE A 36 2.31 17.77 1.38
CA ILE A 36 1.46 16.74 1.97
C ILE A 36 2.35 15.77 2.74
N SER A 37 2.07 15.62 4.02
CA SER A 37 2.80 14.71 4.91
C SER A 37 2.19 13.31 4.85
N ILE A 38 2.96 12.32 4.37
CA ILE A 38 2.55 10.92 4.27
C ILE A 38 3.44 10.06 5.17
N GLY A 39 2.83 9.34 6.12
CA GLY A 39 3.51 8.28 6.84
C GLY A 39 3.43 6.96 6.06
N LEU A 40 4.51 6.18 6.03
CA LEU A 40 4.55 4.86 5.42
C LEU A 40 5.03 3.82 6.45
N LEU A 41 4.09 3.10 7.06
CA LEU A 41 4.39 1.92 7.87
C LEU A 41 4.71 0.75 6.95
N ASN A 42 6.01 0.49 6.79
CA ASN A 42 6.50 -0.55 5.90
C ASN A 42 6.73 -1.85 6.67
N LEU A 43 5.78 -2.80 6.53
CA LEU A 43 5.83 -4.13 7.15
C LEU A 43 6.43 -5.19 6.22
N MET A 44 6.74 -4.83 4.97
CA MET A 44 7.32 -5.74 3.98
C MET A 44 8.75 -6.14 4.35
N PRO A 45 9.18 -7.37 3.99
CA PRO A 45 10.51 -7.88 4.33
C PRO A 45 11.64 -7.23 3.54
N LEU A 46 11.40 -6.88 2.27
CA LEU A 46 12.33 -6.17 1.38
C LEU A 46 11.93 -4.69 1.36
N LYS A 47 12.42 -3.93 2.35
CA LYS A 47 11.96 -2.56 2.57
C LYS A 47 12.31 -1.62 1.42
N GLU A 48 13.53 -1.72 0.88
CA GLU A 48 14.01 -0.87 -0.20
C GLU A 48 13.19 -1.06 -1.50
N ASP A 49 12.78 -2.30 -1.82
CA ASP A 49 11.90 -2.58 -2.95
C ASP A 49 10.53 -1.90 -2.77
N THR A 50 9.97 -2.02 -1.54
CA THR A 50 8.67 -1.42 -1.21
C THR A 50 8.74 0.11 -1.19
N GLU A 51 9.83 0.69 -0.67
CA GLU A 51 10.11 2.13 -0.72
C GLU A 51 10.05 2.62 -2.17
N LEU A 52 10.80 1.96 -3.07
CA LEU A 52 10.84 2.32 -4.49
C LEU A 52 9.45 2.24 -5.14
N GLN A 53 8.72 1.16 -4.89
CA GLN A 53 7.40 0.92 -5.47
C GLN A 53 6.37 1.97 -5.01
N ILE A 54 6.30 2.26 -3.70
CA ILE A 54 5.36 3.23 -3.14
C ILE A 54 5.75 4.66 -3.53
N LEU A 55 7.04 5.03 -3.45
CA LEU A 55 7.50 6.36 -3.85
C LEU A 55 7.22 6.64 -5.32
N ARG A 56 7.41 5.64 -6.20
CA ARG A 56 7.05 5.75 -7.62
C ARG A 56 5.56 6.00 -7.82
N ALA A 57 4.70 5.30 -7.08
CA ALA A 57 3.26 5.49 -7.17
C ALA A 57 2.83 6.88 -6.67
N LEU A 58 3.36 7.34 -5.53
CA LEU A 58 3.09 8.66 -4.97
C LEU A 58 3.61 9.80 -5.86
N SER A 59 4.71 9.58 -6.59
CA SER A 59 5.33 10.61 -7.44
C SER A 59 4.49 11.00 -8.68
N ASN A 60 3.49 10.18 -9.04
CA ASN A 60 2.61 10.45 -10.18
C ASN A 60 1.50 11.46 -9.84
N SER A 61 1.82 12.49 -9.08
CA SER A 61 0.91 13.57 -8.68
C SER A 61 1.59 14.93 -8.83
N PRO A 62 0.84 16.00 -9.17
CA PRO A 62 1.38 17.36 -9.14
C PRO A 62 1.59 17.90 -7.72
N LEU A 63 1.14 17.20 -6.70
CA LEU A 63 1.25 17.62 -5.31
C LEU A 63 2.66 17.32 -4.77
N GLN A 64 3.19 18.23 -3.95
CA GLN A 64 4.42 17.97 -3.22
C GLN A 64 4.12 17.03 -2.04
N VAL A 65 4.80 15.89 -2.00
CA VAL A 65 4.61 14.87 -0.98
C VAL A 65 5.91 14.70 -0.20
N ASP A 66 5.77 14.71 1.12
CA ASP A 66 6.84 14.44 2.09
C ASP A 66 6.58 13.11 2.79
N VAL A 67 7.49 12.14 2.64
CA VAL A 67 7.28 10.78 3.13
C VAL A 67 8.15 10.50 4.34
N THR A 68 7.50 10.11 5.44
CA THR A 68 8.15 9.59 6.65
C THR A 68 7.99 8.07 6.68
N PHE A 69 9.11 7.34 6.60
CA PHE A 69 9.11 5.89 6.77
C PHE A 69 8.98 5.53 8.24
N VAL A 70 8.05 4.63 8.54
CA VAL A 70 7.73 4.19 9.90
C VAL A 70 7.96 2.69 10.03
N ARG A 71 8.52 2.26 11.15
CA ARG A 71 8.71 0.85 11.49
C ARG A 71 8.05 0.48 12.81
N VAL A 72 7.67 -0.77 12.92
CA VAL A 72 7.38 -1.39 14.23
C VAL A 72 8.68 -1.62 14.99
N THR A 73 8.61 -1.57 16.30
CA THR A 73 9.76 -1.77 17.21
C THR A 73 9.77 -3.16 17.83
N SER A 74 8.61 -3.80 17.92
CA SER A 74 8.43 -5.14 18.47
C SER A 74 8.90 -6.26 17.53
N HIS A 75 9.32 -5.92 16.31
CA HIS A 75 9.87 -6.87 15.33
C HIS A 75 11.19 -6.39 14.74
N VAL A 76 12.15 -7.31 14.58
CA VAL A 76 13.43 -7.03 13.93
C VAL A 76 13.41 -7.52 12.49
N SER A 77 13.57 -6.61 11.53
CA SER A 77 13.67 -6.97 10.11
C SER A 77 14.91 -7.84 9.85
N LYS A 78 14.73 -8.94 9.13
CA LYS A 78 15.81 -9.89 8.81
C LYS A 78 16.44 -9.66 7.43
N ASN A 79 15.74 -8.97 6.53
CA ASN A 79 16.12 -8.87 5.11
C ASN A 79 16.58 -7.46 4.70
N THR A 80 16.54 -6.49 5.60
CA THR A 80 17.03 -5.14 5.38
C THR A 80 18.13 -4.82 6.41
N SER A 81 19.17 -4.13 5.98
CA SER A 81 20.28 -3.82 6.88
C SER A 81 19.81 -2.95 8.06
N THR A 82 20.33 -3.23 9.24
CA THR A 82 20.02 -2.46 10.44
C THR A 82 20.41 -0.98 10.28
N SER A 83 21.52 -0.71 9.58
CA SER A 83 21.97 0.67 9.28
C SER A 83 20.97 1.44 8.42
N HIS A 84 20.35 0.80 7.41
CA HIS A 84 19.30 1.41 6.59
C HIS A 84 18.08 1.77 7.45
N ILE A 85 17.64 0.81 8.27
CA ILE A 85 16.45 1.01 9.13
C ILE A 85 16.68 2.16 10.12
N TYR A 86 17.80 2.18 10.85
CA TYR A 86 18.05 3.24 11.82
C TYR A 86 18.30 4.61 11.18
N LYS A 87 18.74 4.64 9.93
CA LYS A 87 19.00 5.90 9.23
C LYS A 87 17.74 6.53 8.65
N PHE A 88 16.82 5.72 8.11
CA PHE A 88 15.71 6.20 7.30
C PHE A 88 14.32 6.01 7.93
N TYR A 89 14.20 5.16 8.97
CA TYR A 89 12.91 4.83 9.58
C TYR A 89 12.78 5.40 10.98
N GLU A 90 11.65 6.06 11.23
CA GLU A 90 11.24 6.47 12.56
C GLU A 90 10.46 5.33 13.24
N ALA A 91 10.63 5.17 14.57
CA ALA A 91 9.79 4.29 15.36
C ALA A 91 8.41 4.94 15.59
N PHE A 92 7.37 4.13 15.83
CA PHE A 92 6.05 4.68 16.13
C PHE A 92 6.06 5.66 17.30
N ASP A 93 6.83 5.36 18.36
CA ASP A 93 6.93 6.25 19.51
C ASP A 93 7.55 7.63 19.21
N ASP A 94 8.33 7.75 18.13
CA ASP A 94 8.91 9.01 17.67
C ASP A 94 7.92 9.88 16.89
N ILE A 95 6.83 9.26 16.37
CA ILE A 95 5.83 9.95 15.54
C ILE A 95 4.45 10.06 16.18
N LYS A 96 4.21 9.44 17.34
CA LYS A 96 2.86 9.36 17.96
C LYS A 96 2.22 10.71 18.24
N ASP A 97 3.03 11.76 18.44
CA ASP A 97 2.56 13.14 18.67
C ASP A 97 2.45 13.94 17.37
N LYS A 98 2.89 13.37 16.22
CA LYS A 98 2.75 14.00 14.91
C LYS A 98 1.36 13.73 14.33
N ARG A 99 0.97 14.58 13.37
CA ARG A 99 -0.20 14.38 12.51
C ARG A 99 0.23 14.26 11.07
N PHE A 100 -0.49 13.45 10.30
CA PHE A 100 -0.23 13.21 8.90
C PHE A 100 -1.48 13.50 8.06
N ASP A 101 -1.27 14.00 6.86
CA ASP A 101 -2.34 14.14 5.87
C ASP A 101 -2.80 12.76 5.38
N GLY A 102 -1.87 11.85 5.15
CA GLY A 102 -2.14 10.46 4.78
C GLY A 102 -1.21 9.49 5.47
N PHE A 103 -1.64 8.24 5.56
CA PHE A 103 -0.83 7.17 6.12
C PHE A 103 -1.01 5.87 5.33
N ILE A 104 0.07 5.18 5.00
CA ILE A 104 0.04 3.91 4.28
C ILE A 104 0.49 2.80 5.23
N ILE A 105 -0.29 1.72 5.31
CA ILE A 105 0.07 0.49 6.00
C ILE A 105 0.23 -0.60 4.95
N THR A 106 1.45 -1.11 4.77
CA THR A 106 1.75 -2.10 3.74
C THR A 106 1.30 -3.51 4.11
N GLY A 107 1.37 -4.43 3.16
CA GLY A 107 1.29 -5.86 3.42
C GLY A 107 2.45 -6.38 4.28
N ALA A 108 2.34 -7.64 4.68
CA ALA A 108 3.38 -8.38 5.39
C ALA A 108 3.27 -9.88 5.08
N PRO A 109 4.39 -10.64 5.06
CA PRO A 109 4.38 -12.07 4.72
C PRO A 109 4.00 -12.96 5.91
N VAL A 110 2.98 -12.58 6.67
CA VAL A 110 2.48 -13.27 7.87
C VAL A 110 1.00 -13.66 7.74
N GLU A 111 0.48 -13.64 6.55
CA GLU A 111 -0.94 -13.79 6.26
C GLU A 111 -1.55 -15.14 6.66
N GLN A 112 -0.73 -16.21 6.73
CA GLN A 112 -1.17 -17.54 7.14
C GLN A 112 -1.25 -17.72 8.67
N MET A 113 -0.74 -16.74 9.44
CA MET A 113 -0.84 -16.74 10.90
C MET A 113 -2.15 -16.04 11.34
N PRO A 114 -2.79 -16.48 12.44
CA PRO A 114 -3.78 -15.65 13.13
C PRO A 114 -3.20 -14.26 13.43
N PHE A 115 -4.02 -13.23 13.43
CA PHE A 115 -3.52 -11.88 13.68
C PHE A 115 -2.87 -11.74 15.05
N GLU A 116 -3.43 -12.39 16.07
CA GLU A 116 -2.97 -12.37 17.45
C GLU A 116 -1.61 -13.04 17.65
N ASP A 117 -1.21 -13.94 16.75
CA ASP A 117 0.08 -14.64 16.79
C ASP A 117 1.21 -13.85 16.12
N VAL A 118 0.90 -12.72 15.48
CA VAL A 118 1.89 -11.83 14.87
C VAL A 118 2.60 -11.04 15.98
N ASP A 119 3.92 -11.14 16.05
CA ASP A 119 4.74 -10.57 17.14
C ASP A 119 4.60 -9.06 17.34
N TYR A 120 4.25 -8.31 16.29
CA TYR A 120 3.97 -6.87 16.35
C TYR A 120 2.48 -6.52 16.33
N TRP A 121 1.57 -7.47 16.55
CA TRP A 121 0.13 -7.22 16.47
C TRP A 121 -0.36 -6.14 17.44
N GLU A 122 0.10 -6.20 18.69
CA GLU A 122 -0.29 -5.21 19.70
C GLU A 122 0.18 -3.80 19.35
N GLU A 123 1.39 -3.67 18.79
CA GLU A 123 1.90 -2.38 18.30
C GLU A 123 1.11 -1.90 17.08
N LEU A 124 0.79 -2.80 16.15
CA LEU A 124 -0.01 -2.47 14.96
C LEU A 124 -1.42 -2.00 15.35
N LYS A 125 -2.08 -2.63 16.33
CA LYS A 125 -3.38 -2.16 16.85
C LYS A 125 -3.28 -0.74 17.41
N ARG A 126 -2.24 -0.43 18.18
CA ARG A 126 -1.99 0.93 18.69
C ARG A 126 -1.82 1.94 17.55
N ILE A 127 -1.10 1.57 16.50
CA ILE A 127 -0.91 2.42 15.32
C ILE A 127 -2.23 2.62 14.59
N MET A 128 -3.00 1.57 14.35
CA MET A 128 -4.31 1.66 13.68
C MET A 128 -5.31 2.51 14.50
N GLU A 129 -5.31 2.39 15.83
CA GLU A 129 -6.13 3.27 16.68
C GLU A 129 -5.69 4.72 16.60
N TRP A 130 -4.37 4.97 16.65
CA TRP A 130 -3.78 6.29 16.52
C TRP A 130 -4.11 6.96 15.17
N THR A 131 -4.19 6.18 14.06
CA THR A 131 -4.55 6.76 12.75
C THR A 131 -5.94 7.39 12.76
N LYS A 132 -6.86 6.94 13.61
CA LYS A 132 -8.23 7.49 13.69
C LYS A 132 -8.28 8.95 14.15
N THR A 133 -7.27 9.42 14.87
CA THR A 133 -7.22 10.78 15.42
C THR A 133 -6.06 11.62 14.90
N ASN A 134 -5.06 11.00 14.29
CA ASN A 134 -3.83 11.66 13.88
C ASN A 134 -3.60 11.67 12.35
N VAL A 135 -4.48 11.00 11.59
CA VAL A 135 -4.36 10.87 10.14
C VAL A 135 -5.68 11.22 9.46
N VAL A 136 -5.62 11.99 8.38
CA VAL A 136 -6.83 12.36 7.62
C VAL A 136 -7.37 11.16 6.85
N SER A 137 -6.50 10.42 6.11
CA SER A 137 -6.89 9.21 5.39
C SER A 137 -5.79 8.15 5.44
N THR A 138 -6.18 6.90 5.75
CA THR A 138 -5.27 5.75 5.81
C THR A 138 -5.53 4.81 4.64
N LEU A 139 -4.47 4.48 3.89
CA LEU A 139 -4.48 3.50 2.80
C LEU A 139 -3.82 2.20 3.30
N HIS A 140 -4.60 1.13 3.34
CA HIS A 140 -4.15 -0.19 3.76
C HIS A 140 -3.94 -1.08 2.54
N LEU A 141 -2.80 -1.80 2.46
CA LEU A 141 -2.45 -2.65 1.32
C LEU A 141 -2.35 -4.12 1.72
N CYS A 142 -2.91 -5.01 0.92
CA CYS A 142 -2.84 -6.46 1.02
C CYS A 142 -3.14 -6.97 2.46
N TRP A 143 -2.17 -7.60 3.12
CA TRP A 143 -2.34 -8.06 4.51
C TRP A 143 -2.64 -6.89 5.45
N GLY A 144 -2.07 -5.72 5.24
CA GLY A 144 -2.41 -4.51 6.01
C GLY A 144 -3.89 -4.12 5.86
N ALA A 145 -4.49 -4.37 4.69
CA ALA A 145 -5.93 -4.19 4.48
C ALA A 145 -6.76 -5.22 5.24
N GLN A 146 -6.36 -6.49 5.23
CA GLN A 146 -7.01 -7.55 6.02
C GLN A 146 -6.92 -7.24 7.53
N ALA A 147 -5.74 -6.83 8.01
CA ALA A 147 -5.51 -6.45 9.39
C ALA A 147 -6.36 -5.26 9.83
N GLY A 148 -6.47 -4.23 8.98
CA GLY A 148 -7.32 -3.07 9.23
C GLY A 148 -8.80 -3.42 9.29
N ILE A 149 -9.29 -4.26 8.37
CA ILE A 149 -10.68 -4.74 8.38
C ILE A 149 -10.96 -5.58 9.62
N TYR A 150 -10.07 -6.48 9.97
CA TYR A 150 -10.22 -7.28 11.18
C TYR A 150 -10.27 -6.40 12.44
N TYR A 151 -9.30 -5.49 12.60
CA TYR A 151 -9.22 -4.65 13.79
C TYR A 151 -10.40 -3.69 13.93
N HIS A 152 -10.80 -3.00 12.84
CA HIS A 152 -11.84 -1.95 12.93
C HIS A 152 -13.26 -2.47 12.79
N TYR A 153 -13.46 -3.61 12.11
CA TYR A 153 -14.79 -4.11 11.74
C TYR A 153 -15.06 -5.52 12.24
N GLY A 154 -14.06 -6.24 12.75
CA GLY A 154 -14.21 -7.60 13.29
C GLY A 154 -14.42 -8.66 12.22
N ILE A 155 -14.10 -8.38 10.95
CA ILE A 155 -14.22 -9.32 9.85
C ILE A 155 -12.88 -10.00 9.62
N ASP A 156 -12.78 -11.29 9.95
CA ASP A 156 -11.55 -12.05 9.83
C ASP A 156 -11.31 -12.52 8.38
N LYS A 157 -10.05 -12.82 8.07
CA LYS A 157 -9.62 -13.45 6.83
C LYS A 157 -9.86 -14.95 6.86
N VAL A 158 -10.01 -15.54 5.69
CA VAL A 158 -10.08 -17.00 5.50
C VAL A 158 -8.91 -17.48 4.65
N GLN A 159 -8.47 -18.72 4.89
CA GLN A 159 -7.43 -19.36 4.11
C GLN A 159 -7.98 -19.73 2.73
N LEU A 160 -7.24 -19.39 1.66
CA LEU A 160 -7.52 -19.87 0.32
C LEU A 160 -7.00 -21.31 0.14
N PRO A 161 -7.66 -22.12 -0.70
CA PRO A 161 -7.18 -23.46 -1.03
C PRO A 161 -5.78 -23.47 -1.65
N GLU A 162 -5.49 -22.44 -2.45
CA GLU A 162 -4.23 -22.25 -3.16
C GLU A 162 -3.81 -20.78 -3.12
N LYS A 163 -2.49 -20.51 -3.26
CA LYS A 163 -1.96 -19.16 -3.36
C LYS A 163 -2.55 -18.45 -4.58
N ARG A 164 -3.21 -17.32 -4.38
CA ARG A 164 -3.66 -16.46 -5.47
C ARG A 164 -2.52 -15.57 -5.90
N SER A 165 -1.88 -15.93 -7.01
CA SER A 165 -0.74 -15.20 -7.56
C SER A 165 -0.94 -14.92 -9.03
N GLY A 166 -0.86 -13.67 -9.46
CA GLY A 166 -1.05 -13.29 -10.85
C GLY A 166 -1.73 -11.95 -11.04
N LEU A 167 -2.21 -11.72 -12.26
CA LEU A 167 -3.00 -10.56 -12.67
C LEU A 167 -4.44 -10.99 -12.88
N PHE A 168 -5.34 -10.36 -12.16
CA PHE A 168 -6.77 -10.69 -12.23
C PHE A 168 -7.57 -9.51 -12.74
N TRP A 169 -8.64 -9.82 -13.48
CA TRP A 169 -9.58 -8.82 -13.96
C TRP A 169 -10.53 -8.39 -12.85
N HIS A 170 -10.63 -7.08 -12.65
CA HIS A 170 -11.53 -6.48 -11.67
C HIS A 170 -12.53 -5.57 -12.35
N HIS A 171 -13.73 -5.49 -11.77
CA HIS A 171 -14.81 -4.61 -12.22
C HIS A 171 -14.99 -3.47 -11.20
N VAL A 172 -15.20 -2.25 -11.72
CA VAL A 172 -15.57 -1.10 -10.88
C VAL A 172 -17.07 -1.16 -10.60
N ARG A 173 -17.46 -1.29 -9.32
CA ARG A 173 -18.86 -1.35 -8.90
C ARG A 173 -19.57 0.02 -8.92
N ASN A 174 -18.86 1.08 -8.56
CA ASN A 174 -19.44 2.43 -8.50
C ASN A 174 -18.46 3.49 -9.00
N ARG A 175 -18.64 3.93 -10.24
CA ARG A 175 -17.79 4.94 -10.90
C ARG A 175 -17.95 6.36 -10.37
N LYS A 176 -18.97 6.64 -9.56
CA LYS A 176 -19.19 7.98 -8.98
C LYS A 176 -18.28 8.29 -7.81
N ILE A 177 -17.62 7.27 -7.25
CA ILE A 177 -16.72 7.43 -6.12
C ILE A 177 -15.35 7.92 -6.61
N PRO A 178 -14.81 9.02 -6.06
CA PRO A 178 -13.60 9.67 -6.58
C PRO A 178 -12.36 8.78 -6.62
N ILE A 179 -12.22 7.79 -5.72
CA ILE A 179 -11.04 6.90 -5.68
C ILE A 179 -10.85 6.10 -6.97
N VAL A 180 -11.94 5.75 -7.67
CA VAL A 180 -11.91 5.01 -8.94
C VAL A 180 -12.05 5.91 -10.17
N ARG A 181 -11.92 7.22 -10.02
CA ARG A 181 -11.97 8.16 -11.14
C ARG A 181 -10.86 7.86 -12.14
N GLY A 182 -11.21 7.76 -13.43
CA GLY A 182 -10.26 7.43 -14.49
C GLY A 182 -9.93 5.94 -14.62
N PHE A 183 -10.56 5.08 -13.83
CA PHE A 183 -10.47 3.64 -14.04
C PHE A 183 -11.35 3.24 -15.24
N ASP A 184 -10.90 2.23 -15.97
CA ASP A 184 -11.74 1.53 -16.95
C ASP A 184 -12.85 0.72 -16.24
N ASP A 185 -13.87 0.30 -16.98
CA ASP A 185 -14.92 -0.57 -16.43
C ASP A 185 -14.35 -1.88 -15.90
N LYS A 186 -13.30 -2.36 -16.57
CA LYS A 186 -12.58 -3.58 -16.27
C LYS A 186 -11.07 -3.30 -16.34
N PHE A 187 -10.32 -3.72 -15.32
CA PHE A 187 -8.88 -3.48 -15.24
C PHE A 187 -8.15 -4.66 -14.61
N LEU A 188 -6.86 -4.80 -14.93
CA LEU A 188 -5.98 -5.79 -14.32
C LEU A 188 -5.29 -5.22 -13.08
N ALA A 189 -5.20 -6.05 -12.03
CA ALA A 189 -4.39 -5.74 -10.86
C ALA A 189 -3.68 -6.99 -10.32
N PRO A 190 -2.45 -6.84 -9.77
CA PRO A 190 -1.68 -7.94 -9.19
C PRO A 190 -2.25 -8.37 -7.84
N HIS A 191 -2.22 -9.68 -7.62
CA HIS A 191 -2.42 -10.30 -6.31
C HIS A 191 -1.29 -11.30 -6.02
N SER A 192 -0.91 -11.42 -4.75
CA SER A 192 -0.02 -12.45 -4.22
C SER A 192 -0.40 -12.71 -2.77
N ARG A 193 -1.29 -13.67 -2.52
CA ARG A 193 -1.82 -13.91 -1.18
C ARG A 193 -2.35 -15.33 -1.00
N HIS A 194 -2.32 -15.82 0.23
CA HIS A 194 -2.87 -17.12 0.65
C HIS A 194 -4.21 -16.98 1.41
N THR A 195 -4.61 -15.76 1.70
CA THR A 195 -5.84 -15.47 2.46
C THR A 195 -6.68 -14.41 1.77
N GLU A 196 -7.96 -14.35 2.12
CA GLU A 196 -8.85 -13.27 1.69
C GLU A 196 -9.86 -12.90 2.78
N VAL A 197 -10.42 -11.70 2.69
CA VAL A 197 -11.58 -11.32 3.48
C VAL A 197 -12.82 -11.72 2.71
N PRO A 198 -13.75 -12.51 3.29
CA PRO A 198 -14.94 -12.98 2.60
C PRO A 198 -15.80 -11.81 2.12
N GLN A 199 -16.11 -11.79 0.82
CA GLN A 199 -16.88 -10.71 0.20
C GLN A 199 -18.28 -10.59 0.79
N ASP A 200 -18.94 -11.71 1.08
CA ASP A 200 -20.29 -11.75 1.65
C ASP A 200 -20.35 -11.14 3.06
N LEU A 201 -19.26 -11.19 3.83
CA LEU A 201 -19.16 -10.52 5.12
C LEU A 201 -18.97 -9.01 4.96
N LEU A 202 -18.16 -8.59 3.98
CA LEU A 202 -18.00 -7.17 3.65
C LEU A 202 -19.30 -6.54 3.13
N GLU A 203 -20.07 -7.28 2.32
CA GLU A 203 -21.36 -6.82 1.80
C GLU A 203 -22.45 -6.68 2.86
N LYS A 204 -22.34 -7.40 3.98
CA LYS A 204 -23.28 -7.32 5.12
C LYS A 204 -22.96 -6.19 6.09
N ASP A 205 -21.78 -5.58 6.01
CA ASP A 205 -21.37 -4.50 6.91
C ASP A 205 -21.62 -3.14 6.25
N ASP A 206 -22.67 -2.45 6.68
CA ASP A 206 -23.06 -1.14 6.14
C ASP A 206 -21.99 -0.03 6.29
N ARG A 207 -20.97 -0.27 7.12
CA ARG A 207 -19.85 0.65 7.32
C ARG A 207 -18.82 0.58 6.20
N ILE A 208 -18.85 -0.48 5.37
CA ILE A 208 -17.86 -0.74 4.32
C ILE A 208 -18.55 -0.69 2.96
N THR A 209 -17.94 0.02 2.01
CA THR A 209 -18.40 0.06 0.62
C THR A 209 -17.38 -0.63 -0.28
N ILE A 210 -17.80 -1.69 -0.97
CA ILE A 210 -16.97 -2.36 -1.99
C ILE A 210 -17.03 -1.53 -3.27
N LEU A 211 -15.86 -1.19 -3.82
CA LEU A 211 -15.70 -0.31 -4.99
C LEU A 211 -15.22 -1.03 -6.23
N ALA A 212 -14.42 -2.07 -6.06
CA ALA A 212 -13.97 -2.94 -7.14
C ALA A 212 -13.74 -4.37 -6.65
N ASP A 213 -14.10 -5.34 -7.48
CA ASP A 213 -13.95 -6.77 -7.19
C ASP A 213 -13.69 -7.59 -8.46
N SER A 214 -13.38 -8.86 -8.26
CA SER A 214 -13.10 -9.87 -9.28
C SER A 214 -13.87 -11.15 -8.97
N GLU A 215 -14.39 -11.81 -9.99
CA GLU A 215 -14.98 -13.14 -9.83
C GLU A 215 -13.95 -14.17 -9.37
N GLU A 216 -12.70 -14.02 -9.83
CA GLU A 216 -11.61 -14.95 -9.55
C GLU A 216 -10.83 -14.56 -8.29
N ALA A 217 -10.57 -13.25 -8.08
CA ALA A 217 -9.71 -12.77 -7.00
C ALA A 217 -10.47 -12.10 -5.84
N GLY A 218 -11.81 -12.10 -5.84
CA GLY A 218 -12.61 -11.49 -4.78
C GLY A 218 -12.47 -9.97 -4.72
N VAL A 219 -12.69 -9.38 -3.54
CA VAL A 219 -12.65 -7.92 -3.35
C VAL A 219 -11.23 -7.39 -3.57
N TYR A 220 -11.13 -6.34 -4.39
CA TYR A 220 -9.89 -5.61 -4.62
C TYR A 220 -9.81 -4.31 -3.82
N LEU A 221 -10.88 -3.52 -3.86
CA LEU A 221 -10.92 -2.19 -3.27
C LEU A 221 -12.22 -1.99 -2.50
N CYS A 222 -12.11 -1.63 -1.25
CA CYS A 222 -13.23 -1.14 -0.46
C CYS A 222 -12.79 0.04 0.41
N MET A 223 -13.75 0.79 0.92
CA MET A 223 -13.48 1.91 1.82
C MET A 223 -14.55 2.03 2.90
N ALA A 224 -14.20 2.73 3.97
CA ALA A 224 -15.06 3.05 5.08
C ALA A 224 -14.83 4.48 5.56
N GLN A 225 -15.77 5.01 6.35
CA GLN A 225 -15.69 6.34 6.94
C GLN A 225 -15.42 7.45 5.91
N ASP A 226 -16.15 7.40 4.78
CA ASP A 226 -16.03 8.38 3.69
C ASP A 226 -14.59 8.54 3.14
N GLY A 227 -13.84 7.46 3.12
CA GLY A 227 -12.46 7.43 2.63
C GLY A 227 -11.39 7.73 3.66
N ARG A 228 -11.74 7.85 4.93
CA ARG A 228 -10.73 7.89 6.02
C ARG A 228 -9.98 6.56 6.14
N GLN A 229 -10.63 5.46 5.73
CA GLN A 229 -10.01 4.14 5.65
C GLN A 229 -10.27 3.53 4.27
N ILE A 230 -9.21 3.29 3.54
CA ILE A 230 -9.23 2.68 2.20
C ILE A 230 -8.43 1.39 2.25
N PHE A 231 -9.02 0.31 1.73
CA PHE A 231 -8.46 -1.04 1.80
C PHE A 231 -8.29 -1.59 0.39
N VAL A 232 -7.06 -1.90 0.03
CA VAL A 232 -6.67 -2.49 -1.26
C VAL A 232 -6.13 -3.89 -1.02
N MET A 233 -6.83 -4.93 -1.48
CA MET A 233 -6.48 -6.34 -1.21
C MET A 233 -5.40 -6.88 -2.15
N GLY A 234 -5.10 -6.16 -3.22
CA GLY A 234 -4.03 -6.47 -4.17
C GLY A 234 -2.78 -5.64 -3.94
N HIS A 235 -1.89 -5.72 -4.91
CA HIS A 235 -0.60 -5.03 -4.92
C HIS A 235 -0.45 -4.10 -6.15
N PRO A 236 -1.21 -2.99 -6.24
CA PRO A 236 -1.10 -2.06 -7.37
C PRO A 236 0.31 -1.51 -7.56
N GLU A 237 1.07 -1.39 -6.46
CA GLU A 237 2.42 -0.85 -6.43
C GLU A 237 3.49 -1.76 -7.05
N TYR A 238 3.22 -3.06 -7.20
CA TYR A 238 4.20 -4.04 -7.66
C TYR A 238 4.87 -3.65 -8.97
N ASP A 239 6.16 -3.93 -9.05
CA ASP A 239 6.94 -3.82 -10.27
C ASP A 239 6.72 -5.00 -11.20
N ARG A 240 7.13 -4.79 -12.47
CA ARG A 240 7.00 -5.81 -13.50
C ARG A 240 7.53 -7.17 -13.08
N MET A 241 8.65 -7.22 -12.35
CA MET A 241 9.35 -8.45 -12.00
C MET A 241 9.04 -8.96 -10.58
N THR A 242 8.18 -8.30 -9.82
CA THR A 242 7.94 -8.67 -8.41
C THR A 242 7.34 -10.07 -8.29
N LEU A 243 6.26 -10.38 -9.05
CA LEU A 243 5.66 -11.72 -9.05
C LEU A 243 6.60 -12.78 -9.61
N ASP A 244 7.43 -12.45 -10.60
CA ASP A 244 8.48 -13.34 -11.13
C ASP A 244 9.49 -13.70 -10.04
N SER A 245 9.95 -12.70 -9.30
CA SER A 245 10.90 -12.91 -8.20
C SER A 245 10.30 -13.75 -7.07
N GLU A 246 9.03 -13.53 -6.72
CA GLU A 246 8.30 -14.35 -5.75
C GLU A 246 8.17 -15.80 -6.24
N TYR A 247 7.72 -16.00 -7.48
CA TYR A 247 7.57 -17.32 -8.11
C TYR A 247 8.88 -18.11 -8.11
N LYS A 248 9.97 -17.50 -8.59
CA LYS A 248 11.30 -18.12 -8.63
C LYS A 248 11.85 -18.41 -7.24
N LYS A 249 11.59 -17.54 -6.27
CA LYS A 249 11.95 -17.77 -4.86
C LYS A 249 11.24 -18.98 -4.28
N ASP A 250 9.94 -19.14 -4.57
CA ASP A 250 9.14 -20.26 -4.09
C ASP A 250 9.55 -21.57 -4.78
N LEU A 251 9.87 -21.54 -6.09
CA LEU A 251 10.49 -22.67 -6.81
C LEU A 251 11.83 -23.07 -6.18
N GLY A 252 12.69 -22.09 -5.88
CA GLY A 252 13.99 -22.34 -5.26
C GLY A 252 13.90 -22.96 -3.85
N LYS A 253 12.75 -22.80 -3.16
CA LYS A 253 12.46 -23.46 -1.89
C LYS A 253 11.84 -24.86 -2.07
N GLY A 254 11.58 -25.31 -3.28
CA GLY A 254 10.93 -26.58 -3.58
C GLY A 254 9.43 -26.61 -3.26
N LEU A 255 8.76 -25.45 -3.23
CA LEU A 255 7.34 -25.36 -2.89
C LEU A 255 6.39 -25.68 -4.05
N ASN A 256 6.91 -25.92 -5.25
CA ASN A 256 6.13 -26.19 -6.47
C ASN A 256 4.95 -25.21 -6.69
N PRO A 257 5.21 -23.89 -6.71
CA PRO A 257 4.14 -22.90 -6.87
C PRO A 257 3.51 -22.99 -8.25
N GLN A 258 2.25 -22.60 -8.36
CA GLN A 258 1.62 -22.38 -9.65
C GLN A 258 2.25 -21.19 -10.36
N ILE A 259 2.28 -21.21 -11.70
CA ILE A 259 2.69 -20.07 -12.51
C ILE A 259 1.73 -18.91 -12.23
N PRO A 260 2.25 -17.69 -11.97
CA PRO A 260 1.37 -16.54 -11.76
C PRO A 260 0.41 -16.31 -12.94
N GLU A 261 -0.88 -16.28 -12.64
CA GLU A 261 -1.96 -16.27 -13.62
C GLU A 261 -1.97 -14.97 -14.44
N ASN A 262 -2.20 -15.07 -15.77
CA ASN A 262 -2.24 -13.92 -16.71
C ASN A 262 -1.01 -13.00 -16.68
N TYR A 263 0.10 -13.46 -16.14
CA TYR A 263 1.28 -12.62 -15.89
C TYR A 263 2.34 -12.75 -16.98
N TYR A 264 2.67 -13.97 -17.37
CA TYR A 264 3.61 -14.21 -18.47
C TYR A 264 2.89 -14.31 -19.81
N PRO A 265 3.51 -13.83 -20.92
CA PRO A 265 2.96 -14.07 -22.25
C PRO A 265 2.80 -15.57 -22.55
N ASN A 266 1.57 -16.03 -22.82
CA ASN A 266 1.21 -17.43 -23.05
C ASN A 266 1.59 -18.36 -21.87
N ASP A 267 1.54 -17.85 -20.65
CA ASP A 267 1.89 -18.58 -19.40
C ASP A 267 3.30 -19.21 -19.41
N ASP A 268 4.22 -18.62 -20.16
CA ASP A 268 5.58 -19.08 -20.32
C ASP A 268 6.53 -18.28 -19.41
N PRO A 269 7.01 -18.86 -18.28
CA PRO A 269 7.86 -18.16 -17.30
C PRO A 269 9.25 -17.80 -17.80
N GLU A 270 9.66 -18.29 -19.01
CA GLU A 270 10.89 -17.86 -19.66
C GLU A 270 10.73 -16.51 -20.40
N LYS A 271 9.50 -16.07 -20.60
CA LYS A 271 9.21 -14.78 -21.25
C LYS A 271 9.12 -13.66 -20.24
N LYS A 272 9.55 -12.47 -20.67
CA LYS A 272 9.46 -11.27 -19.85
C LYS A 272 7.99 -10.86 -19.66
N PRO A 273 7.52 -10.67 -18.40
CA PRO A 273 6.14 -10.25 -18.13
C PRO A 273 5.83 -8.88 -18.70
N MET A 274 4.54 -8.64 -19.00
CA MET A 274 4.06 -7.33 -19.43
C MET A 274 3.54 -6.54 -18.23
N LEU A 275 3.87 -5.24 -18.17
CA LEU A 275 3.34 -4.33 -17.16
C LEU A 275 2.02 -3.73 -17.65
N THR A 276 0.90 -4.24 -17.18
CA THR A 276 -0.45 -3.88 -17.65
C THR A 276 -1.33 -3.19 -16.59
N TRP A 277 -0.83 -2.96 -15.38
CA TRP A 277 -1.58 -2.40 -14.25
C TRP A 277 -1.11 -1.02 -13.79
N ARG A 278 0.01 -0.51 -14.31
CA ARG A 278 0.64 0.74 -13.84
C ARG A 278 -0.28 1.96 -13.94
N ALA A 279 -1.09 2.06 -15.00
CA ALA A 279 -1.99 3.20 -15.19
C ALA A 279 -3.05 3.26 -14.08
N HIS A 280 -3.65 2.12 -13.72
CA HIS A 280 -4.64 2.03 -12.65
C HIS A 280 -4.02 2.22 -11.26
N CYS A 281 -2.79 1.72 -11.05
CA CYS A 281 -2.02 2.05 -9.85
C CYS A 281 -1.84 3.56 -9.69
N ASN A 282 -1.34 4.23 -10.74
CA ASN A 282 -1.12 5.66 -10.73
C ASN A 282 -2.42 6.44 -10.47
N ASN A 283 -3.54 6.03 -11.09
CA ASN A 283 -4.84 6.64 -10.84
C ASN A 283 -5.30 6.45 -9.39
N LEU A 284 -5.13 5.26 -8.82
CA LEU A 284 -5.50 4.98 -7.43
C LEU A 284 -4.76 5.91 -6.46
N TYR A 285 -3.44 5.98 -6.55
CA TYR A 285 -2.63 6.81 -5.66
C TYR A 285 -2.86 8.30 -5.89
N THR A 286 -3.00 8.75 -7.14
CA THR A 286 -3.30 10.14 -7.47
C THR A 286 -4.69 10.54 -6.94
N ASN A 287 -5.70 9.69 -7.10
CA ASN A 287 -7.04 9.95 -6.59
C ASN A 287 -7.07 9.96 -5.05
N TRP A 288 -6.37 9.04 -4.40
CA TRP A 288 -6.23 9.04 -2.95
C TRP A 288 -5.59 10.34 -2.46
N LEU A 289 -4.43 10.71 -3.00
CA LEU A 289 -3.73 11.94 -2.64
C LEU A 289 -4.58 13.20 -2.89
N ASN A 290 -5.30 13.25 -4.01
CA ASN A 290 -6.09 14.42 -4.36
C ASN A 290 -7.39 14.54 -3.56
N TYR A 291 -8.22 13.47 -3.54
CA TYR A 291 -9.59 13.55 -3.04
C TYR A 291 -9.75 13.18 -1.57
N TYR A 292 -8.87 12.34 -1.02
CA TYR A 292 -8.98 11.83 0.36
C TYR A 292 -7.89 12.34 1.28
N VAL A 293 -6.86 12.96 0.72
CA VAL A 293 -5.77 13.58 1.47
C VAL A 293 -5.81 15.09 1.29
N TYR A 294 -5.43 15.60 0.11
CA TYR A 294 -5.22 17.03 -0.11
C TYR A 294 -6.49 17.87 0.06
N GLN A 295 -7.60 17.48 -0.57
CA GLN A 295 -8.83 18.30 -0.56
C GLN A 295 -9.58 18.28 0.77
N VAL A 296 -9.35 17.27 1.61
CA VAL A 296 -10.02 17.14 2.91
C VAL A 296 -9.14 17.54 4.09
N THR A 297 -7.84 17.70 3.87
CA THR A 297 -6.91 18.14 4.91
C THR A 297 -7.14 19.62 5.23
N PRO A 298 -7.29 20.01 6.50
CA PRO A 298 -7.32 21.40 6.90
C PRO A 298 -5.97 22.07 6.64
N TYR A 299 -5.97 23.37 6.34
CA TYR A 299 -4.73 24.14 6.10
C TYR A 299 -3.77 24.02 7.29
N ASP A 300 -4.30 24.14 8.50
CA ASP A 300 -3.56 23.89 9.74
C ASP A 300 -3.92 22.51 10.30
N LEU A 301 -3.01 21.56 10.14
CA LEU A 301 -3.18 20.17 10.57
C LEU A 301 -3.33 20.03 12.10
N TYR A 302 -2.76 20.95 12.85
CA TYR A 302 -2.75 20.93 14.31
C TYR A 302 -3.87 21.78 14.95
N GLY A 303 -4.47 22.68 14.17
CA GLY A 303 -5.51 23.60 14.63
C GLY A 303 -6.92 23.02 14.67
N THR A 304 -7.17 21.89 14.02
CA THR A 304 -8.53 21.30 13.90
C THR A 304 -8.53 19.83 14.33
N PRO A 305 -9.47 19.39 15.18
CA PRO A 305 -9.67 17.94 15.43
C PRO A 305 -10.18 17.25 14.16
N PHE A 306 -9.75 16.02 13.93
CA PHE A 306 -10.27 15.18 12.84
C PHE A 306 -11.58 14.52 13.20
#